data_2e2ce5173242594ecec48f3cefdf0f81
#
_entry.id   2e2ce5173242594ecec48f3cefdf0f81
#
_cell.length_a   1.000
_cell.length_b   1.000
_cell.length_c   1.000
_cell.angle_alpha   90.00
_cell.angle_beta   90.00
_cell.angle_gamma   90.00
#
_symmetry.space_group_name_H-M   'P 1'
#
loop_
_entity.id
_entity.type
_entity.pdbx_description
1 polymer ?
#
loop_
_entity_poly.entity_id
_entity_poly.type
_entity_poly.pdbx_seq_one_letter_code
_entity_poly.pdbx_strand_id
1 'polypeptide(L)'
;YANLYGPTEATDICTYYIIDREIEDDETIPIGRSAENMDSFVIKDNGTLAEGMEEGELLVRGSSLAYGYYNNPKKTEEAFVQNPLQSAYREIVYRTGDLVRYNERGELIFISTKDFQIKFMGYRIELGEIEAAASSLIQVDRVCCVYDTEKSEIVLFYTGKMEGSQVEGALRNKLPNYMLPRRYIKLVSMPLNLNGKIDRKQLKQQLYMRSSG
;
A
#
# COMPACT_ATOMS: atom_id res chain seq x y z
N TYR A 1 12.96 9.84 -18.56
CA TYR A 1 11.76 9.80 -17.70
C TYR A 1 12.17 9.58 -16.25
N ALA A 2 11.31 9.95 -15.29
CA ALA A 2 11.54 9.67 -13.89
C ALA A 2 10.25 9.14 -13.23
N ASN A 3 10.38 8.11 -12.39
CA ASN A 3 9.34 7.69 -11.47
C ASN A 3 9.52 8.48 -10.17
N LEU A 4 8.48 9.18 -9.73
CA LEU A 4 8.49 10.03 -8.55
C LEU A 4 7.58 9.42 -7.49
N TYR A 5 8.03 9.38 -6.24
CA TYR A 5 7.25 8.88 -5.12
C TYR A 5 7.34 9.86 -3.95
N GLY A 6 6.22 10.05 -3.28
CA GLY A 6 6.13 10.75 -2.02
C GLY A 6 4.70 10.95 -1.57
N PRO A 7 4.48 10.97 -0.26
CA PRO A 7 3.19 11.30 0.34
C PRO A 7 3.00 12.82 0.40
N THR A 8 1.76 13.26 0.51
CA THR A 8 1.40 14.68 0.71
C THR A 8 2.10 15.28 1.92
N GLU A 9 2.31 14.49 2.96
CA GLU A 9 2.99 14.85 4.20
C GLU A 9 4.48 15.16 4.04
N ALA A 10 5.09 14.74 2.91
CA ALA A 10 6.46 15.06 2.52
C ALA A 10 6.53 16.03 1.33
N THR A 11 5.48 16.84 1.14
CA THR A 11 5.38 17.84 0.06
C THR A 11 5.62 17.21 -1.32
N ASP A 12 4.86 16.14 -1.59
CA ASP A 12 4.69 15.46 -2.86
C ASP A 12 5.82 14.49 -3.25
N ILE A 13 7.10 14.85 -3.17
CA ILE A 13 8.21 14.00 -3.64
C ILE A 13 9.28 13.85 -2.55
N CYS A 14 9.53 12.61 -2.14
CA CYS A 14 10.64 12.30 -1.24
C CYS A 14 11.66 11.32 -1.82
N THR A 15 11.29 10.54 -2.84
CA THR A 15 12.22 9.69 -3.59
C THR A 15 11.97 9.78 -5.09
N TYR A 16 12.96 9.43 -5.88
CA TYR A 16 12.86 9.39 -7.34
C TYR A 16 13.74 8.31 -7.95
N TYR A 17 13.31 7.80 -9.11
CA TYR A 17 14.07 6.89 -9.95
C TYR A 17 14.15 7.45 -11.36
N ILE A 18 15.37 7.62 -11.88
CA ILE A 18 15.60 8.03 -13.26
C ILE A 18 15.57 6.76 -14.13
N ILE A 19 14.66 6.74 -15.10
CA ILE A 19 14.54 5.66 -16.06
C ILE A 19 15.53 5.94 -17.20
N ASP A 20 16.70 5.36 -17.10
CA ASP A 20 17.84 5.52 -18.01
C ASP A 20 18.13 4.25 -18.83
N ARG A 21 17.28 3.23 -18.68
CA ARG A 21 17.35 1.95 -19.37
C ARG A 21 15.97 1.46 -19.78
N GLU A 22 15.94 0.45 -20.58
CA GLU A 22 14.72 -0.31 -20.87
C GLU A 22 14.26 -1.06 -19.61
N ILE A 23 12.96 -1.03 -19.35
CA ILE A 23 12.31 -1.74 -18.25
C ILE A 23 11.54 -2.89 -18.87
N GLU A 24 11.76 -4.09 -18.38
CA GLU A 24 11.03 -5.29 -18.83
C GLU A 24 9.55 -5.20 -18.39
N ASP A 25 8.67 -5.83 -19.17
CA ASP A 25 7.21 -5.75 -18.94
C ASP A 25 6.76 -6.30 -17.57
N ASP A 26 7.52 -7.21 -16.98
CA ASP A 26 7.27 -7.82 -15.67
C ASP A 26 8.10 -7.20 -14.53
N GLU A 27 8.94 -6.22 -14.84
CA GLU A 27 9.80 -5.57 -13.86
C GLU A 27 9.06 -4.47 -13.09
N THR A 28 9.16 -4.51 -11.76
CA THR A 28 8.65 -3.42 -10.92
C THR A 28 9.57 -2.20 -11.03
N ILE A 29 9.02 -1.06 -11.47
CA ILE A 29 9.75 0.19 -11.54
C ILE A 29 10.06 0.66 -10.10
N PRO A 30 11.35 0.88 -9.74
CA PRO A 30 11.71 1.38 -8.43
C PRO A 30 11.08 2.74 -8.12
N ILE A 31 10.82 3.01 -6.84
CA ILE A 31 10.59 4.37 -6.34
C ILE A 31 11.93 5.09 -6.09
N GLY A 32 13.04 4.38 -6.20
CA GLY A 32 14.37 4.90 -6.38
C GLY A 32 15.11 5.27 -5.10
N ARG A 33 15.64 6.48 -5.03
CA ARG A 33 16.48 6.98 -3.95
C ARG A 33 15.92 8.29 -3.42
N SER A 34 16.32 8.65 -2.18
CA SER A 34 15.93 9.92 -1.58
C SER A 34 16.29 11.11 -2.44
N ALA A 35 15.41 12.11 -2.48
CA ALA A 35 15.69 13.42 -3.03
C ALA A 35 16.79 14.11 -2.19
N GLU A 36 17.53 15.05 -2.77
CA GLU A 36 18.72 15.67 -2.14
C GLU A 36 18.44 16.34 -0.78
N ASN A 37 17.21 16.83 -0.57
CA ASN A 37 16.78 17.48 0.67
C ASN A 37 15.98 16.54 1.59
N MET A 38 15.92 15.25 1.27
CA MET A 38 15.21 14.21 2.01
C MET A 38 16.13 13.05 2.33
N ASP A 39 15.87 12.38 3.43
CA ASP A 39 16.42 11.07 3.73
C ASP A 39 15.27 10.07 3.88
N SER A 40 15.49 8.86 3.42
CA SER A 40 14.58 7.74 3.57
C SER A 40 15.31 6.53 4.16
N PHE A 41 14.64 5.81 5.01
CA PHE A 41 15.16 4.59 5.61
C PHE A 41 14.02 3.60 5.86
N VAL A 42 14.38 2.32 5.81
CA VAL A 42 13.43 1.22 5.92
C VAL A 42 13.54 0.64 7.31
N ILE A 43 12.44 0.67 8.07
CA ILE A 43 12.39 0.19 9.46
C ILE A 43 11.53 -1.06 9.55
N LYS A 44 12.12 -2.13 10.12
CA LYS A 44 11.41 -3.38 10.39
C LYS A 44 10.42 -3.23 11.55
N ASP A 45 9.49 -4.15 11.70
CA ASP A 45 8.48 -4.12 12.77
C ASP A 45 9.09 -4.16 14.18
N ASN A 46 10.32 -4.66 14.33
CA ASN A 46 11.05 -4.64 15.57
C ASN A 46 11.78 -3.31 15.88
N GLY A 47 11.62 -2.30 15.00
CA GLY A 47 12.23 -0.97 15.14
C GLY A 47 13.68 -0.86 14.68
N THR A 48 14.27 -1.90 14.10
CA THR A 48 15.63 -1.87 13.55
C THR A 48 15.66 -1.52 12.07
N LEU A 49 16.78 -1.01 11.59
CA LEU A 49 17.01 -0.74 10.18
C LEU A 49 16.95 -2.06 9.37
N ALA A 50 16.31 -2.03 8.22
CA ALA A 50 16.34 -3.15 7.28
C ALA A 50 17.70 -3.18 6.55
N GLU A 51 18.24 -4.37 6.36
CA GLU A 51 19.50 -4.61 5.67
C GLU A 51 19.26 -5.39 4.37
N GLY A 52 20.01 -5.07 3.33
CA GLY A 52 19.90 -5.74 2.04
C GLY A 52 18.46 -5.67 1.48
N MET A 53 17.87 -6.83 1.16
CA MET A 53 16.52 -6.94 0.59
C MET A 53 15.41 -7.18 1.63
N GLU A 54 15.68 -6.93 2.91
CA GLU A 54 14.65 -7.03 3.96
C GLU A 54 13.55 -5.99 3.76
N GLU A 55 12.33 -6.40 4.08
CA GLU A 55 11.16 -5.54 4.01
C GLU A 55 10.96 -4.76 5.29
N GLY A 56 10.46 -3.54 5.15
CA GLY A 56 10.09 -2.71 6.30
C GLY A 56 9.26 -1.50 5.88
N GLU A 57 8.82 -0.74 6.85
CA GLU A 57 8.12 0.51 6.61
C GLU A 57 9.10 1.59 6.17
N LEU A 58 8.74 2.31 5.11
CA LEU A 58 9.45 3.50 4.70
C LEU A 58 9.19 4.65 5.68
N LEU A 59 10.26 5.16 6.29
CA LEU A 59 10.25 6.39 7.05
C LEU A 59 11.02 7.44 6.27
N VAL A 60 10.52 8.68 6.30
CA VAL A 60 11.16 9.80 5.61
C VAL A 60 11.37 10.98 6.55
N ARG A 61 12.45 11.70 6.33
CA ARG A 61 12.76 12.96 7.00
C ARG A 61 13.34 13.96 6.01
N GLY A 62 13.29 15.22 6.35
CA GLY A 62 13.91 16.28 5.55
C GLY A 62 13.12 17.57 5.60
N SER A 63 13.59 18.54 4.83
CA SER A 63 13.04 19.90 4.84
C SER A 63 11.62 20.00 4.24
N SER A 64 11.20 18.98 3.49
CA SER A 64 9.88 18.93 2.85
C SER A 64 8.79 18.32 3.72
N LEU A 65 9.11 17.88 4.96
CA LEU A 65 8.09 17.35 5.85
C LEU A 65 7.12 18.44 6.32
N ALA A 66 5.83 18.12 6.29
CA ALA A 66 4.80 18.92 6.95
C ALA A 66 4.99 18.90 8.48
N TYR A 67 4.42 19.89 9.16
CA TYR A 67 4.44 19.96 10.64
C TYR A 67 3.42 19.01 11.29
N GLY A 68 2.51 18.44 10.51
CA GLY A 68 1.47 17.55 10.97
C GLY A 68 0.12 17.81 10.30
N TYR A 69 -0.93 17.21 10.85
CA TYR A 69 -2.31 17.37 10.36
C TYR A 69 -3.01 18.53 11.05
N TYR A 70 -3.61 19.41 10.25
CA TYR A 70 -4.35 20.55 10.78
C TYR A 70 -5.47 20.09 11.72
N ASN A 71 -5.50 20.69 12.93
CA ASN A 71 -6.47 20.40 13.97
C ASN A 71 -6.66 18.92 14.33
N ASN A 72 -5.61 18.10 14.13
CA ASN A 72 -5.62 16.68 14.47
C ASN A 72 -4.30 16.25 15.14
N PRO A 73 -4.06 16.65 16.40
CA PRO A 73 -2.81 16.36 17.11
C PRO A 73 -2.59 14.85 17.27
N LYS A 74 -3.65 14.10 17.57
CA LYS A 74 -3.55 12.65 17.75
C LYS A 74 -3.00 11.95 16.50
N LYS A 75 -3.56 12.22 15.34
CA LYS A 75 -3.06 11.65 14.07
C LYS A 75 -1.65 12.15 13.76
N THR A 76 -1.33 13.39 14.13
CA THR A 76 0.02 13.94 13.98
C THR A 76 1.04 13.15 14.78
N GLU A 77 0.77 12.90 16.06
CA GLU A 77 1.65 12.13 16.96
C GLU A 77 1.82 10.67 16.51
N GLU A 78 0.80 10.07 15.90
CA GLU A 78 0.85 8.70 15.36
C GLU A 78 1.73 8.59 14.11
N ALA A 79 1.73 9.62 13.25
CA ALA A 79 2.39 9.60 11.96
C ALA A 79 3.76 10.31 11.94
N PHE A 80 3.91 11.40 12.70
CA PHE A 80 5.14 12.18 12.81
C PHE A 80 5.82 11.87 14.15
N VAL A 81 6.73 10.92 14.13
CA VAL A 81 7.31 10.32 15.33
C VAL A 81 8.79 10.71 15.50
N GLN A 82 9.32 10.51 16.71
CA GLN A 82 10.76 10.57 16.95
C GLN A 82 11.45 9.51 16.08
N ASN A 83 12.58 9.88 15.45
CA ASN A 83 13.40 8.94 14.71
C ASN A 83 13.79 7.74 15.62
N PRO A 84 13.40 6.50 15.27
CA PRO A 84 13.67 5.33 16.10
C PRO A 84 15.15 4.93 16.12
N LEU A 85 15.95 5.44 15.18
CA LEU A 85 17.37 5.07 15.05
C LEU A 85 18.30 5.89 15.94
N GLN A 86 17.79 6.96 16.56
CA GLN A 86 18.58 7.81 17.47
C GLN A 86 17.67 8.50 18.49
N SER A 87 18.24 8.80 19.68
CA SER A 87 17.56 9.49 20.77
C SER A 87 18.35 10.66 21.33
N ALA A 88 19.46 11.02 20.68
CA ALA A 88 20.39 12.06 21.17
C ALA A 88 19.78 13.47 21.07
N TYR A 89 18.89 13.70 20.11
CA TYR A 89 18.18 14.95 19.89
C TYR A 89 16.80 14.69 19.28
N ARG A 90 15.93 15.70 19.34
CA ARG A 90 14.61 15.62 18.73
C ARG A 90 14.74 15.67 17.21
N GLU A 91 14.36 14.58 16.57
CA GLU A 91 14.33 14.46 15.10
C GLU A 91 13.04 13.79 14.68
N ILE A 92 12.19 14.52 13.99
CA ILE A 92 10.91 14.02 13.55
C ILE A 92 11.05 13.35 12.19
N VAL A 93 10.45 12.17 12.08
CA VAL A 93 10.32 11.41 10.84
C VAL A 93 8.84 11.15 10.59
N TYR A 94 8.47 11.09 9.34
CA TYR A 94 7.12 10.70 8.92
C TYR A 94 7.09 9.20 8.59
N ARG A 95 6.16 8.51 9.20
CA ARG A 95 5.83 7.12 8.91
C ARG A 95 4.88 7.08 7.72
N THR A 96 5.35 6.58 6.58
CA THR A 96 4.53 6.57 5.35
C THR A 96 3.41 5.54 5.41
N GLY A 97 3.54 4.52 6.24
CA GLY A 97 2.68 3.33 6.22
C GLY A 97 2.94 2.43 5.01
N ASP A 98 3.91 2.74 4.18
CA ASP A 98 4.24 1.96 3.00
C ASP A 98 5.36 0.96 3.29
N LEU A 99 5.16 -0.28 2.87
CA LEU A 99 6.16 -1.35 2.89
C LEU A 99 7.02 -1.26 1.64
N VAL A 100 8.32 -1.27 1.87
CA VAL A 100 9.33 -1.20 0.81
C VAL A 100 10.47 -2.15 1.12
N ARG A 101 11.32 -2.39 0.14
CA ARG A 101 12.65 -3.04 0.29
C ARG A 101 13.65 -2.40 -0.64
N TYR A 102 14.91 -2.64 -0.41
CA TYR A 102 15.93 -2.31 -1.40
C TYR A 102 16.07 -3.43 -2.42
N ASN A 103 16.38 -3.08 -3.67
CA ASN A 103 16.87 -4.03 -4.65
C ASN A 103 18.40 -4.16 -4.56
N GLU A 104 18.98 -5.02 -5.42
CA GLU A 104 20.44 -5.25 -5.47
C GLU A 104 21.26 -4.00 -5.80
N ARG A 105 20.62 -2.96 -6.37
CA ARG A 105 21.25 -1.67 -6.72
C ARG A 105 21.09 -0.61 -5.62
N GLY A 106 20.50 -0.98 -4.47
CA GLY A 106 20.22 -0.06 -3.37
C GLY A 106 19.10 0.94 -3.68
N GLU A 107 18.19 0.59 -4.61
CA GLU A 107 17.02 1.39 -4.95
C GLU A 107 15.79 0.85 -4.22
N LEU A 108 14.93 1.75 -3.74
CA LEU A 108 13.70 1.39 -3.05
C LEU A 108 12.67 0.83 -4.05
N ILE A 109 12.10 -0.31 -3.72
CA ILE A 109 10.97 -0.95 -4.39
C ILE A 109 9.77 -0.84 -3.48
N PHE A 110 8.69 -0.25 -3.98
CA PHE A 110 7.39 -0.26 -3.30
C PHE A 110 6.78 -1.65 -3.37
N ILE A 111 6.30 -2.16 -2.23
CA ILE A 111 5.66 -3.46 -2.12
C ILE A 111 4.15 -3.25 -1.92
N SER A 112 3.77 -2.58 -0.85
CA SER A 112 2.36 -2.35 -0.49
C SER A 112 2.25 -1.24 0.56
N THR A 113 1.03 -0.90 0.94
CA THR A 113 0.76 -0.05 2.10
C THR A 113 0.36 -0.93 3.29
N LYS A 114 0.89 -0.68 4.49
CA LYS A 114 0.64 -1.47 5.71
C LYS A 114 -0.84 -1.69 6.01
N ASP A 115 -1.69 -0.73 5.74
CA ASP A 115 -3.15 -0.83 5.91
C ASP A 115 -3.80 -1.91 5.02
N PHE A 116 -3.08 -2.44 4.04
CA PHE A 116 -3.54 -3.48 3.12
C PHE A 116 -2.98 -4.87 3.43
N GLN A 117 -2.15 -4.96 4.46
CA GLN A 117 -1.62 -6.21 4.95
C GLN A 117 -2.49 -6.74 6.08
N ILE A 118 -2.88 -7.99 5.99
CA ILE A 118 -3.68 -8.67 7.02
C ILE A 118 -2.96 -9.91 7.53
N LYS A 119 -3.20 -10.23 8.81
CA LYS A 119 -2.87 -11.54 9.37
C LYS A 119 -4.13 -12.40 9.35
N PHE A 120 -4.17 -13.40 8.46
CA PHE A 120 -5.31 -14.26 8.28
C PHE A 120 -4.90 -15.73 8.36
N MET A 121 -5.50 -16.49 9.28
CA MET A 121 -5.20 -17.92 9.50
C MET A 121 -3.70 -18.26 9.65
N GLY A 122 -2.93 -17.35 10.27
CA GLY A 122 -1.47 -17.51 10.44
C GLY A 122 -0.64 -17.05 9.23
N TYR A 123 -1.26 -16.67 8.14
CA TYR A 123 -0.60 -16.10 6.96
C TYR A 123 -0.59 -14.58 7.01
N ARG A 124 0.50 -13.99 6.51
CA ARG A 124 0.61 -12.57 6.23
C ARG A 124 0.19 -12.37 4.77
N ILE A 125 -0.94 -11.73 4.54
CA ILE A 125 -1.54 -11.56 3.21
C ILE A 125 -1.52 -10.09 2.82
N GLU A 126 -0.95 -9.81 1.66
CA GLU A 126 -1.02 -8.51 1.01
C GLU A 126 -2.29 -8.43 0.16
N LEU A 127 -3.24 -7.59 0.55
CA LEU A 127 -4.46 -7.38 -0.25
C LEU A 127 -4.13 -6.85 -1.66
N GLY A 128 -3.04 -6.09 -1.79
CA GLY A 128 -2.54 -5.59 -3.07
C GLY A 128 -2.16 -6.70 -4.05
N GLU A 129 -1.64 -7.83 -3.57
CA GLU A 129 -1.31 -8.98 -4.43
C GLU A 129 -2.56 -9.60 -5.04
N ILE A 130 -3.63 -9.70 -4.25
CA ILE A 130 -4.93 -10.17 -4.73
C ILE A 130 -5.50 -9.19 -5.77
N GLU A 131 -5.36 -7.89 -5.52
CA GLU A 131 -5.80 -6.83 -6.44
C GLU A 131 -5.03 -6.87 -7.75
N ALA A 132 -3.72 -7.06 -7.71
CA ALA A 132 -2.88 -7.17 -8.89
C ALA A 132 -3.30 -8.41 -9.73
N ALA A 133 -3.50 -9.57 -9.09
CA ALA A 133 -3.97 -10.76 -9.76
C ALA A 133 -5.35 -10.56 -10.41
N ALA A 134 -6.29 -9.89 -9.72
CA ALA A 134 -7.63 -9.62 -10.25
C ALA A 134 -7.60 -8.57 -11.37
N SER A 135 -6.78 -7.53 -11.26
CA SER A 135 -6.61 -6.50 -12.29
C SER A 135 -6.01 -7.05 -13.59
N SER A 136 -5.27 -8.16 -13.53
CA SER A 136 -4.73 -8.82 -14.73
C SER A 136 -5.79 -9.55 -15.58
N LEU A 137 -7.05 -9.61 -15.12
CA LEU A 137 -8.14 -10.25 -15.87
C LEU A 137 -8.75 -9.27 -16.88
N ILE A 138 -8.71 -9.59 -18.16
CA ILE A 138 -9.07 -8.70 -19.28
C ILE A 138 -10.46 -8.05 -19.17
N GLN A 139 -11.42 -8.69 -18.49
CA GLN A 139 -12.79 -8.20 -18.35
C GLN A 139 -13.09 -7.62 -16.97
N VAL A 140 -12.07 -7.33 -16.20
CA VAL A 140 -12.12 -6.65 -14.91
C VAL A 140 -11.49 -5.27 -15.07
N ASP A 141 -12.24 -4.20 -14.77
CA ASP A 141 -11.79 -2.82 -15.01
C ASP A 141 -11.11 -2.21 -13.79
N ARG A 142 -11.72 -2.37 -12.61
CA ARG A 142 -11.19 -1.87 -11.33
C ARG A 142 -11.46 -2.87 -10.23
N VAL A 143 -10.54 -2.95 -9.29
CA VAL A 143 -10.63 -3.87 -8.15
C VAL A 143 -10.25 -3.18 -6.85
N CYS A 144 -10.79 -3.68 -5.76
CA CYS A 144 -10.40 -3.30 -4.42
C CYS A 144 -10.69 -4.45 -3.45
N CYS A 145 -9.67 -4.91 -2.74
CA CYS A 145 -9.83 -5.87 -1.65
C CYS A 145 -10.02 -5.15 -0.32
N VAL A 146 -10.96 -5.63 0.46
CA VAL A 146 -11.22 -5.14 1.83
C VAL A 146 -11.24 -6.34 2.76
N TYR A 147 -10.61 -6.21 3.93
CA TYR A 147 -10.73 -7.20 4.98
C TYR A 147 -11.90 -6.84 5.90
N ASP A 148 -12.88 -7.75 5.94
CA ASP A 148 -14.01 -7.69 6.86
C ASP A 148 -13.56 -8.26 8.21
N THR A 149 -13.34 -7.38 9.18
CA THR A 149 -12.85 -7.78 10.52
C THR A 149 -13.92 -8.48 11.35
N GLU A 150 -15.21 -8.25 11.08
CA GLU A 150 -16.31 -8.89 11.81
C GLU A 150 -16.47 -10.34 11.39
N LYS A 151 -16.37 -10.62 10.08
CA LYS A 151 -16.52 -11.98 9.52
C LYS A 151 -15.18 -12.68 9.30
N SER A 152 -14.08 -12.00 9.58
CA SER A 152 -12.71 -12.49 9.33
C SER A 152 -12.57 -13.04 7.92
N GLU A 153 -12.91 -12.24 6.91
CA GLU A 153 -12.87 -12.65 5.50
C GLU A 153 -12.35 -11.55 4.57
N ILE A 154 -11.74 -11.98 3.46
CA ILE A 154 -11.33 -11.09 2.37
C ILE A 154 -12.51 -10.93 1.42
N VAL A 155 -12.84 -9.69 1.07
CA VAL A 155 -13.90 -9.33 0.14
C VAL A 155 -13.30 -8.58 -1.05
N LEU A 156 -13.52 -9.07 -2.27
CA LEU A 156 -13.12 -8.40 -3.50
C LEU A 156 -14.30 -7.62 -4.07
N PHE A 157 -14.17 -6.30 -4.12
CA PHE A 157 -15.04 -5.43 -4.91
C PHE A 157 -14.42 -5.25 -6.29
N TYR A 158 -15.23 -5.32 -7.33
CA TYR A 158 -14.74 -5.13 -8.69
C TYR A 158 -15.80 -4.54 -9.62
N THR A 159 -15.34 -3.92 -10.70
CA THR A 159 -16.16 -3.50 -11.83
C THR A 159 -15.70 -4.27 -13.08
N GLY A 160 -16.57 -4.43 -14.07
CA GLY A 160 -16.23 -5.12 -15.31
C GLY A 160 -17.35 -6.03 -15.79
N LYS A 161 -17.04 -6.89 -16.75
CA LYS A 161 -18.03 -7.76 -17.43
C LYS A 161 -18.12 -9.15 -16.82
N MET A 162 -17.06 -9.62 -16.13
CA MET A 162 -17.07 -10.96 -15.51
C MET A 162 -18.06 -11.08 -14.38
N GLU A 163 -18.63 -12.28 -14.20
CA GLU A 163 -19.40 -12.65 -13.02
C GLU A 163 -18.49 -13.14 -11.89
N GLY A 164 -18.94 -13.05 -10.63
CA GLY A 164 -18.12 -13.38 -9.46
C GLY A 164 -17.52 -14.80 -9.50
N SER A 165 -18.29 -15.78 -9.96
CA SER A 165 -17.81 -17.17 -10.11
C SER A 165 -16.70 -17.31 -11.16
N GLN A 166 -16.72 -16.49 -12.22
CA GLN A 166 -15.68 -16.46 -13.24
C GLN A 166 -14.40 -15.82 -12.71
N VAL A 167 -14.54 -14.71 -11.94
CA VAL A 167 -13.39 -14.05 -11.28
C VAL A 167 -12.77 -15.02 -10.28
N GLU A 168 -13.57 -15.68 -9.45
CA GLU A 168 -13.10 -16.69 -8.51
C GLU A 168 -12.34 -17.82 -9.20
N GLY A 169 -12.93 -18.41 -10.24
CA GLY A 169 -12.28 -19.49 -11.02
C GLY A 169 -10.96 -19.08 -11.63
N ALA A 170 -10.86 -17.84 -12.15
CA ALA A 170 -9.63 -17.30 -12.69
C ALA A 170 -8.55 -17.06 -11.61
N LEU A 171 -8.95 -16.54 -10.45
CA LEU A 171 -8.03 -16.29 -9.33
C LEU A 171 -7.51 -17.58 -8.69
N ARG A 172 -8.28 -18.68 -8.67
CA ARG A 172 -7.81 -19.99 -8.19
C ARG A 172 -6.57 -20.50 -8.95
N ASN A 173 -6.38 -20.07 -10.18
CA ASN A 173 -5.21 -20.45 -11.00
C ASN A 173 -4.01 -19.51 -10.77
N LYS A 174 -4.19 -18.41 -10.07
CA LYS A 174 -3.16 -17.37 -9.87
C LYS A 174 -2.72 -17.22 -8.42
N LEU A 175 -3.57 -17.55 -7.46
CA LEU A 175 -3.36 -17.31 -6.04
C LEU A 175 -3.49 -18.60 -5.22
N PRO A 176 -2.73 -18.71 -4.12
CA PRO A 176 -2.94 -19.77 -3.13
C PRO A 176 -4.34 -19.70 -2.52
N ASN A 177 -4.89 -20.84 -2.11
CA ASN A 177 -6.25 -20.91 -1.57
C ASN A 177 -6.50 -20.00 -0.36
N TYR A 178 -5.51 -19.76 0.50
CA TYR A 178 -5.63 -18.91 1.67
C TYR A 178 -5.75 -17.41 1.33
N MET A 179 -5.37 -17.00 0.12
CA MET A 179 -5.48 -15.63 -0.37
C MET A 179 -6.77 -15.37 -1.14
N LEU A 180 -7.54 -16.41 -1.47
CA LEU A 180 -8.75 -16.24 -2.25
C LEU A 180 -9.82 -15.48 -1.47
N PRO A 181 -10.41 -14.41 -2.04
CA PRO A 181 -11.54 -13.74 -1.43
C PRO A 181 -12.69 -14.71 -1.18
N ARG A 182 -13.38 -14.53 -0.05
CA ARG A 182 -14.58 -15.31 0.29
C ARG A 182 -15.84 -14.74 -0.36
N ARG A 183 -15.81 -13.44 -0.67
CA ARG A 183 -16.92 -12.75 -1.33
C ARG A 183 -16.40 -11.93 -2.50
N TYR A 184 -17.17 -11.98 -3.58
CA TYR A 184 -16.92 -11.23 -4.81
C TYR A 184 -18.12 -10.32 -5.05
N ILE A 185 -17.92 -9.01 -4.95
CA ILE A 185 -19.00 -8.02 -5.05
C ILE A 185 -18.77 -7.19 -6.31
N LYS A 186 -19.61 -7.46 -7.31
CA LYS A 186 -19.64 -6.66 -8.54
C LYS A 186 -20.34 -5.34 -8.30
N LEU A 187 -19.70 -4.26 -8.68
CA LEU A 187 -20.22 -2.91 -8.60
C LEU A 187 -20.47 -2.34 -10.01
N VAL A 188 -21.46 -1.47 -10.12
CA VAL A 188 -21.69 -0.69 -11.36
C VAL A 188 -20.56 0.32 -11.56
N SER A 189 -20.12 0.97 -10.47
CA SER A 189 -18.99 1.89 -10.46
C SER A 189 -18.22 1.79 -9.15
N MET A 190 -16.90 1.95 -9.22
CA MET A 190 -16.05 1.96 -8.05
C MET A 190 -16.12 3.33 -7.36
N PRO A 191 -16.40 3.42 -6.05
CA PRO A 191 -16.41 4.70 -5.35
C PRO A 191 -15.00 5.29 -5.32
N LEU A 192 -14.92 6.59 -5.58
CA LEU A 192 -13.67 7.35 -5.58
C LEU A 192 -13.71 8.44 -4.50
N ASN A 193 -12.59 8.66 -3.85
CA ASN A 193 -12.41 9.79 -2.97
C ASN A 193 -12.21 11.11 -3.74
N LEU A 194 -12.08 12.22 -3.03
CA LEU A 194 -11.91 13.56 -3.64
C LEU A 194 -10.66 13.66 -4.54
N ASN A 195 -9.68 12.80 -4.35
CA ASN A 195 -8.43 12.76 -5.14
C ASN A 195 -8.52 11.78 -6.33
N GLY A 196 -9.70 11.23 -6.63
CA GLY A 196 -9.88 10.28 -7.72
C GLY A 196 -9.37 8.86 -7.45
N LYS A 197 -8.88 8.55 -6.24
CA LYS A 197 -8.46 7.22 -5.82
C LYS A 197 -9.66 6.43 -5.27
N ILE A 198 -9.60 5.10 -5.34
CA ILE A 198 -10.66 4.21 -4.80
C ILE A 198 -10.86 4.49 -3.31
N ASP A 199 -12.10 4.76 -2.92
CA ASP A 199 -12.49 4.99 -1.53
C ASP A 199 -12.74 3.66 -0.81
N ARG A 200 -11.66 3.05 -0.31
CA ARG A 200 -11.73 1.80 0.48
C ARG A 200 -12.55 1.95 1.75
N LYS A 201 -12.52 3.13 2.37
CA LYS A 201 -13.27 3.39 3.60
C LYS A 201 -14.76 3.31 3.34
N GLN A 202 -15.22 3.90 2.25
CA GLN A 202 -16.61 3.79 1.82
C GLN A 202 -16.99 2.34 1.50
N LEU A 203 -16.13 1.59 0.80
CA LEU A 203 -16.35 0.17 0.52
C LEU A 203 -16.45 -0.66 1.81
N LYS A 204 -15.58 -0.40 2.78
CA LYS A 204 -15.64 -1.05 4.08
C LYS A 204 -16.94 -0.75 4.83
N GLN A 205 -17.41 0.50 4.81
CA GLN A 205 -18.69 0.88 5.41
C GLN A 205 -19.89 0.15 4.74
N GLN A 206 -19.85 -0.03 3.42
CA GLN A 206 -20.91 -0.76 2.70
C GLN A 206 -21.01 -2.24 3.12
N LEU A 207 -19.92 -2.87 3.58
CA LEU A 207 -19.97 -4.23 4.12
C LEU A 207 -20.85 -4.30 5.37
N TYR A 208 -20.65 -3.37 6.29
CA TYR A 208 -21.38 -3.33 7.56
C TYR A 208 -22.87 -3.00 7.38
N MET A 209 -23.19 -2.10 6.46
CA MET A 209 -24.59 -1.77 6.16
C MET A 209 -25.38 -2.93 5.54
N ARG A 210 -24.71 -3.78 4.74
CA ARG A 210 -25.33 -4.98 4.12
C ARG A 210 -25.45 -6.17 5.07
N SER A 211 -24.81 -6.13 6.22
CA SER A 211 -24.87 -7.21 7.23
C SER A 211 -25.99 -6.98 8.25
N SER A 212 -26.61 -5.80 8.26
CA SER A 212 -27.66 -5.40 9.21
C SER A 212 -29.08 -5.49 8.63
N GLY A 213 -29.27 -6.06 7.47
CA GLY A 213 -30.54 -6.35 6.78
C GLY A 213 -30.58 -7.82 6.36
#